data_afd4e7b0bf9b0007eea2f96191a52156
#
_entry.id   afd4e7b0bf9b0007eea2f96191a52156
#
_cell.length_a   1.000
_cell.length_b   1.000
_cell.length_c   1.000
_cell.angle_alpha   90.00
_cell.angle_beta   90.00
_cell.angle_gamma   90.00
#
_symmetry.space_group_name_H-M   'P 1'
#
loop_
_entity.id
_entity.type
_entity.pdbx_description
1 polymer ?
#
loop_
_entity_poly.entity_id
_entity_poly.type
_entity_poly.pdbx_seq_one_letter_code
_entity_poly.pdbx_strand_id
1 'polypeptide(L)'
;NFKISKGDPPMGIQESGENYLETILILRERNGSVRSIDLAREMEYSKPSVSRAVNILKDRNYINIDEKGYLSLTEEGQKLAESLYERHKLLSECFIALGVDVKTAREDACKIEHVISEKCFEKIKEHYNKNREDQI
;
A
#
# COMPACT_ATOMS: atom_id res chain seq x y z
N ASN A 1 3.97 -1.77 9.60
CA ASN A 1 3.21 -2.65 10.50
C ASN A 1 1.77 -2.21 10.55
N PHE A 2 0.95 -2.88 9.76
CA PHE A 2 -0.48 -2.61 9.72
C PHE A 2 -1.21 -3.63 10.55
N LYS A 3 -1.86 -3.18 11.59
CA LYS A 3 -2.76 -4.04 12.33
C LYS A 3 -4.15 -3.82 11.78
N ILE A 4 -4.76 -4.90 11.28
CA ILE A 4 -6.17 -4.86 10.94
C ILE A 4 -6.90 -4.63 12.26
N SER A 5 -7.60 -3.50 12.38
CA SER A 5 -8.36 -3.27 13.60
C SER A 5 -9.50 -4.30 13.67
N LYS A 6 -9.62 -4.93 14.83
CA LYS A 6 -10.68 -5.91 15.05
C LYS A 6 -12.03 -5.20 14.96
N GLY A 7 -12.87 -5.65 14.05
CA GLY A 7 -14.23 -5.15 13.93
C GLY A 7 -14.50 -4.23 12.77
N ASP A 8 -13.52 -3.96 11.92
CA ASP A 8 -13.77 -3.19 10.71
C ASP A 8 -14.68 -4.00 9.77
N PRO A 9 -15.83 -3.45 9.36
CA PRO A 9 -16.70 -4.17 8.47
C PRO A 9 -16.05 -4.34 7.09
N PRO A 10 -16.23 -5.49 6.42
CA PRO A 10 -15.68 -5.71 5.08
C PRO A 10 -16.49 -4.93 4.04
N MET A 11 -16.41 -3.63 4.07
CA MET A 11 -17.11 -2.75 3.14
C MET A 11 -16.12 -2.13 2.17
N GLY A 12 -16.16 -2.51 0.91
CA GLY A 12 -15.24 -2.03 -0.09
C GLY A 12 -13.79 -2.40 0.27
N ILE A 13 -12.85 -1.63 -0.24
CA ILE A 13 -11.46 -1.76 0.14
C ILE A 13 -11.23 -0.86 1.34
N GLN A 14 -10.91 -1.48 2.47
CA GLN A 14 -10.52 -0.77 3.68
C GLN A 14 -9.01 -0.58 3.67
N GLU A 15 -8.52 0.22 4.62
CA GLU A 15 -7.09 0.47 4.78
C GLU A 15 -6.28 -0.82 4.78
N SER A 16 -6.75 -1.85 5.48
CA SER A 16 -6.05 -3.14 5.51
C SER A 16 -5.97 -3.80 4.13
N GLY A 17 -7.07 -3.74 3.35
CA GLY A 17 -7.09 -4.28 1.99
C GLY A 17 -6.13 -3.54 1.07
N GLU A 18 -6.08 -2.22 1.19
CA GLU A 18 -5.14 -1.39 0.43
C GLU A 18 -3.69 -1.74 0.76
N ASN A 19 -3.40 -2.01 2.01
CA ASN A 19 -2.06 -2.43 2.43
C ASN A 19 -1.66 -3.76 1.81
N TYR A 20 -2.59 -4.70 1.69
CA TYR A 20 -2.32 -5.95 0.99
C TYR A 20 -1.96 -5.72 -0.47
N LEU A 21 -2.72 -4.85 -1.15
CA LEU A 21 -2.46 -4.55 -2.57
C LEU A 21 -1.08 -3.90 -2.77
N GLU A 22 -0.75 -2.96 -1.92
CA GLU A 22 0.55 -2.29 -1.98
C GLU A 22 1.68 -3.28 -1.70
N THR A 23 1.51 -4.17 -0.72
CA THR A 23 2.50 -5.18 -0.38
C THR A 23 2.70 -6.17 -1.53
N ILE A 24 1.61 -6.58 -2.19
CA ILE A 24 1.71 -7.45 -3.37
C ILE A 24 2.53 -6.76 -4.48
N LEU A 25 2.28 -5.49 -4.73
CA LEU A 25 3.03 -4.73 -5.73
C LEU A 25 4.53 -4.71 -5.39
N ILE A 26 4.86 -4.38 -4.16
CA ILE A 26 6.24 -4.29 -3.70
C ILE A 26 6.96 -5.64 -3.80
N LEU A 27 6.32 -6.71 -3.32
CA LEU A 27 6.92 -8.04 -3.33
C LEU A 27 7.10 -8.58 -4.75
N ARG A 28 6.18 -8.29 -5.66
CA ARG A 28 6.32 -8.70 -7.04
C ARG A 28 7.50 -7.99 -7.71
N GLU A 29 7.67 -6.70 -7.45
CA GLU A 29 8.82 -5.98 -7.98
C GLU A 29 10.14 -6.49 -7.39
N ARG A 30 10.14 -6.82 -6.11
CA ARG A 30 11.35 -7.28 -5.41
C ARG A 30 11.75 -8.71 -5.81
N ASN A 31 10.77 -9.62 -5.87
CA ASN A 31 11.03 -11.06 -6.00
C ASN A 31 10.56 -11.67 -7.33
N GLY A 32 9.82 -10.92 -8.14
CA GLY A 32 9.26 -11.41 -9.40
C GLY A 32 7.94 -12.16 -9.26
N SER A 33 7.65 -12.71 -8.09
CA SER A 33 6.41 -13.45 -7.83
C SER A 33 6.06 -13.37 -6.35
N VAL A 34 4.78 -13.56 -6.02
CA VAL A 34 4.30 -13.51 -4.64
C VAL A 34 3.16 -14.49 -4.43
N ARG A 35 3.18 -15.13 -3.26
CA ARG A 35 2.12 -16.03 -2.79
C ARG A 35 1.61 -15.54 -1.44
N SER A 36 0.48 -16.08 -0.98
CA SER A 36 -0.09 -15.74 0.32
C SER A 36 0.89 -15.91 1.47
N ILE A 37 1.75 -16.95 1.41
CA ILE A 37 2.75 -17.17 2.46
C ILE A 37 3.75 -16.02 2.54
N ASP A 38 4.09 -15.43 1.40
CA ASP A 38 5.01 -14.29 1.36
C ASP A 38 4.39 -13.06 2.01
N LEU A 39 3.08 -12.84 1.78
CA LEU A 39 2.34 -11.77 2.44
C LEU A 39 2.30 -11.98 3.95
N ALA A 40 2.02 -13.21 4.38
CA ALA A 40 1.95 -13.52 5.81
C ALA A 40 3.29 -13.22 6.49
N ARG A 41 4.38 -13.59 5.84
CA ARG A 41 5.73 -13.37 6.37
C ARG A 41 6.07 -11.88 6.40
N GLU A 42 5.84 -11.16 5.32
CA GLU A 42 6.18 -9.74 5.20
C GLU A 42 5.34 -8.87 6.15
N MET A 43 4.07 -9.17 6.27
CA MET A 43 3.13 -8.38 7.08
C MET A 43 3.04 -8.85 8.52
N GLU A 44 3.65 -9.98 8.84
CA GLU A 44 3.60 -10.60 10.16
C GLU A 44 2.17 -10.92 10.61
N TYR A 45 1.36 -11.38 9.67
CA TYR A 45 -0.03 -11.80 9.92
C TYR A 45 -0.14 -13.31 9.85
N SER A 46 -1.17 -13.87 10.49
CA SER A 46 -1.42 -15.29 10.43
C SER A 46 -1.85 -15.73 9.03
N LYS A 47 -1.53 -16.98 8.67
CA LYS A 47 -1.93 -17.56 7.38
C LYS A 47 -3.44 -17.51 7.16
N PRO A 48 -4.30 -17.88 8.15
CA PRO A 48 -5.74 -17.77 7.96
C PRO A 48 -6.23 -16.36 7.68
N SER A 49 -5.67 -15.36 8.36
CA SER A 49 -6.03 -13.94 8.13
C SER A 49 -5.69 -13.49 6.73
N VAL A 50 -4.49 -13.84 6.26
CA VAL A 50 -4.04 -13.51 4.91
C VAL A 50 -4.91 -14.20 3.87
N SER A 51 -5.21 -15.50 4.07
CA SER A 51 -6.04 -16.26 3.15
C SER A 51 -7.43 -15.64 2.99
N ARG A 52 -8.04 -15.21 4.09
CA ARG A 52 -9.35 -14.54 4.05
C ARG A 52 -9.26 -13.21 3.29
N ALA A 53 -8.26 -12.40 3.59
CA ALA A 53 -8.09 -11.11 2.94
C ALA A 53 -7.85 -11.27 1.43
N VAL A 54 -7.00 -12.22 1.05
CA VAL A 54 -6.70 -12.51 -0.36
C VAL A 54 -7.96 -12.93 -1.11
N ASN A 55 -8.79 -13.79 -0.51
CA ASN A 55 -10.03 -14.22 -1.15
C ASN A 55 -11.04 -13.07 -1.29
N ILE A 56 -11.14 -12.19 -0.30
CA ILE A 56 -11.99 -11.01 -0.39
C ILE A 56 -11.54 -10.10 -1.54
N LEU A 57 -10.23 -9.85 -1.65
CA LEU A 57 -9.68 -9.02 -2.71
C LEU A 57 -9.88 -9.63 -4.09
N LYS A 58 -9.77 -10.96 -4.18
CA LYS A 58 -10.06 -11.68 -5.43
C LYS A 58 -11.52 -11.51 -5.81
N ASP A 59 -12.44 -11.71 -4.86
CA ASP A 59 -13.88 -11.59 -5.12
C ASP A 59 -14.28 -10.19 -5.52
N ARG A 60 -13.53 -9.18 -5.09
CA ARG A 60 -13.76 -7.78 -5.45
C ARG A 60 -13.00 -7.33 -6.70
N ASN A 61 -12.35 -8.29 -7.37
CA ASN A 61 -11.65 -8.06 -8.64
C ASN A 61 -10.44 -7.14 -8.52
N TYR A 62 -9.72 -7.20 -7.41
CA TYR A 62 -8.46 -6.48 -7.26
C TYR A 62 -7.23 -7.35 -7.50
N ILE A 63 -7.35 -8.66 -7.31
CA ILE A 63 -6.26 -9.60 -7.51
C ILE A 63 -6.73 -10.84 -8.25
N ASN A 64 -5.77 -11.54 -8.85
CA ASN A 64 -5.96 -12.86 -9.42
C ASN A 64 -5.07 -13.86 -8.69
N ILE A 65 -5.53 -15.10 -8.59
CA ILE A 65 -4.77 -16.19 -7.99
C ILE A 65 -4.69 -17.29 -9.05
N ASP A 66 -3.48 -17.69 -9.44
CA ASP A 66 -3.33 -18.74 -10.44
C ASP A 66 -3.42 -20.13 -9.82
N GLU A 67 -3.30 -21.17 -10.65
CA GLU A 67 -3.41 -22.57 -10.22
C GLU A 67 -2.35 -22.95 -9.19
N LYS A 68 -1.20 -22.30 -9.23
CA LYS A 68 -0.09 -22.57 -8.32
C LYS A 68 -0.12 -21.69 -7.06
N GLY A 69 -1.12 -20.82 -6.94
CA GLY A 69 -1.27 -19.94 -5.80
C GLY A 69 -0.52 -18.63 -5.91
N TYR A 70 0.02 -18.31 -7.07
CA TYR A 70 0.68 -17.01 -7.27
C TYR A 70 -0.34 -15.90 -7.43
N LEU A 71 -0.07 -14.78 -6.79
CA LEU A 71 -0.94 -13.62 -6.76
C LEU A 71 -0.48 -12.62 -7.81
N SER A 72 -1.45 -12.00 -8.47
CA SER A 72 -1.19 -10.88 -9.38
C SER A 72 -2.28 -9.83 -9.18
N LEU A 73 -1.98 -8.61 -9.58
CA LEU A 73 -2.94 -7.52 -9.49
C LEU A 73 -3.73 -7.42 -10.79
N THR A 74 -5.04 -7.17 -10.67
CA THR A 74 -5.84 -6.81 -11.83
C THR A 74 -5.45 -5.38 -12.24
N GLU A 75 -6.00 -4.90 -13.36
CA GLU A 75 -5.78 -3.51 -13.76
C GLU A 75 -6.21 -2.54 -12.67
N GLU A 76 -7.38 -2.77 -12.05
CA GLU A 76 -7.87 -1.94 -10.96
C GLU A 76 -6.99 -2.02 -9.72
N GLY A 77 -6.56 -3.23 -9.36
CA GLY A 77 -5.65 -3.44 -8.24
C GLY A 77 -4.31 -2.78 -8.45
N GLN A 78 -3.80 -2.84 -9.68
CA GLN A 78 -2.52 -2.24 -10.04
C GLN A 78 -2.57 -0.71 -9.89
N LYS A 79 -3.62 -0.09 -10.44
CA LYS A 79 -3.80 1.37 -10.34
C LYS A 79 -3.88 1.83 -8.90
N LEU A 80 -4.66 1.12 -8.09
CA LEU A 80 -4.81 1.47 -6.68
C LEU A 80 -3.48 1.29 -5.92
N ALA A 81 -2.81 0.18 -6.12
CA ALA A 81 -1.54 -0.10 -5.46
C ALA A 81 -0.47 0.92 -5.84
N GLU A 82 -0.38 1.29 -7.12
CA GLU A 82 0.58 2.29 -7.59
C GLU A 82 0.30 3.66 -7.00
N SER A 83 -0.98 4.05 -6.92
CA SER A 83 -1.39 5.30 -6.32
C SER A 83 -0.98 5.38 -4.84
N LEU A 84 -1.22 4.30 -4.11
CA LEU A 84 -0.84 4.22 -2.70
C LEU A 84 0.67 4.28 -2.51
N TYR A 85 1.40 3.58 -3.34
CA TYR A 85 2.86 3.56 -3.28
C TYR A 85 3.45 4.95 -3.60
N GLU A 86 2.89 5.65 -4.59
CA GLU A 86 3.28 7.01 -4.90
C GLU A 86 3.06 7.94 -3.71
N ARG A 87 1.89 7.83 -3.07
CA ARG A 87 1.59 8.62 -1.88
C ARG A 87 2.56 8.32 -0.75
N HIS A 88 2.84 7.05 -0.53
CA HIS A 88 3.77 6.62 0.52
C HIS A 88 5.15 7.24 0.32
N LYS A 89 5.70 7.14 -0.88
CA LYS A 89 7.03 7.65 -1.18
C LYS A 89 7.09 9.16 -1.04
N LEU A 90 6.14 9.86 -1.63
CA LEU A 90 6.13 11.32 -1.61
C LEU A 90 5.96 11.88 -0.20
N LEU A 91 4.99 11.35 0.55
CA LEU A 91 4.75 11.80 1.92
C LEU A 91 5.96 11.51 2.82
N SER A 92 6.56 10.33 2.68
CA SER A 92 7.77 9.99 3.42
C SER A 92 8.89 10.99 3.13
N GLU A 93 9.13 11.28 1.87
CA GLU A 93 10.16 12.22 1.45
C GLU A 93 9.90 13.63 1.98
N CYS A 94 8.64 14.08 1.95
CA CYS A 94 8.25 15.38 2.49
C CYS A 94 8.56 15.49 3.97
N PHE A 95 8.21 14.46 4.74
CA PHE A 95 8.45 14.46 6.19
C PHE A 95 9.94 14.43 6.50
N ILE A 96 10.70 13.64 5.76
CA ILE A 96 12.16 13.59 5.94
C ILE A 96 12.78 14.95 5.62
N ALA A 97 12.31 15.62 4.57
CA ALA A 97 12.79 16.95 4.20
C ALA A 97 12.49 17.99 5.28
N LEU A 98 11.41 17.79 6.05
CA LEU A 98 11.06 18.68 7.17
C LEU A 98 11.90 18.38 8.43
N GLY A 99 12.69 17.32 8.42
CA GLY A 99 13.53 16.96 9.56
C GLY A 99 13.01 15.80 10.40
N VAL A 100 11.95 15.13 9.94
CA VAL A 100 11.43 13.94 10.64
C VAL A 100 12.36 12.75 10.34
N ASP A 101 12.65 11.95 11.34
CA ASP A 101 13.48 10.75 11.15
C ASP A 101 12.79 9.76 10.20
N VAL A 102 13.60 8.97 9.51
CA VAL A 102 13.11 8.07 8.44
C VAL A 102 12.03 7.12 8.95
N LYS A 103 12.22 6.53 10.11
CA LYS A 103 11.27 5.57 10.67
C LYS A 103 9.90 6.21 10.92
N THR A 104 9.86 7.33 11.61
CA THR A 104 8.63 8.05 11.92
C THR A 104 7.96 8.54 10.63
N ALA A 105 8.75 9.09 9.70
CA ALA A 105 8.24 9.57 8.42
C ALA A 105 7.50 8.47 7.65
N ARG A 106 8.09 7.28 7.58
CA ARG A 106 7.50 6.14 6.88
C ARG A 106 6.25 5.61 7.59
N GLU A 107 6.29 5.55 8.92
CA GLU A 107 5.14 5.09 9.70
C GLU A 107 3.94 6.02 9.53
N ASP A 108 4.17 7.33 9.60
CA ASP A 108 3.09 8.30 9.43
C ASP A 108 2.59 8.34 7.98
N ALA A 109 3.49 8.27 7.01
CA ALA A 109 3.10 8.20 5.60
C ALA A 109 2.20 7.00 5.34
N CYS A 110 2.51 5.85 5.92
CA CYS A 110 1.70 4.64 5.80
C CYS A 110 0.26 4.84 6.28
N LYS A 111 0.06 5.65 7.31
CA LYS A 111 -1.28 5.93 7.83
C LYS A 111 -2.01 6.95 6.98
N ILE A 112 -1.31 8.02 6.61
CA ILE A 112 -1.92 9.15 5.90
C ILE A 112 -2.29 8.79 4.46
N GLU A 113 -1.52 7.93 3.79
CA GLU A 113 -1.74 7.58 2.39
C GLU A 113 -3.14 7.03 2.11
N HIS A 114 -3.76 6.40 3.12
CA HIS A 114 -5.09 5.80 2.97
C HIS A 114 -6.23 6.78 3.23
N VAL A 115 -5.96 7.90 3.89
CA VAL A 115 -7.01 8.83 4.32
C VAL A 115 -6.91 10.20 3.67
N ILE A 116 -5.78 10.55 3.10
CA ILE A 116 -5.59 11.85 2.45
C ILE A 116 -6.43 11.95 1.19
N SER A 117 -7.08 13.09 0.96
CA SER A 117 -7.83 13.29 -0.26
C SER A 117 -6.89 13.45 -1.45
N GLU A 118 -7.39 13.11 -2.64
CA GLU A 118 -6.62 13.29 -3.87
C GLU A 118 -6.24 14.75 -4.08
N LYS A 119 -7.17 15.66 -3.83
CA LYS A 119 -6.93 17.10 -3.96
C LYS A 119 -5.81 17.57 -3.05
N CYS A 120 -5.84 17.15 -1.79
CA CYS A 120 -4.80 17.52 -0.83
C CYS A 120 -3.45 16.94 -1.22
N PHE A 121 -3.43 15.68 -1.63
CA PHE A 121 -2.20 15.03 -2.08
C PHE A 121 -1.60 15.72 -3.31
N GLU A 122 -2.42 16.07 -4.30
CA GLU A 122 -1.94 16.74 -5.51
C GLU A 122 -1.31 18.10 -5.19
N LYS A 123 -1.87 18.85 -4.23
CA LYS A 123 -1.30 20.13 -3.80
C LYS A 123 0.04 19.95 -3.09
N ILE A 124 0.14 18.93 -2.25
CA ILE A 124 1.41 18.61 -1.59
C ILE A 124 2.47 18.23 -2.65
N LYS A 125 2.08 17.43 -3.62
CA LYS A 125 2.95 16.99 -4.70
C LYS A 125 3.47 18.16 -5.53
N GLU A 126 2.59 19.08 -5.92
CA GLU A 126 2.97 20.29 -6.65
C GLU A 126 3.99 21.11 -5.86
N HIS A 127 3.71 21.32 -4.58
CA HIS A 127 4.58 22.14 -3.73
C HIS A 127 5.95 21.48 -3.53
N TYR A 128 5.98 20.18 -3.29
CA TYR A 128 7.21 19.43 -3.09
C TYR A 128 8.07 19.44 -4.36
N ASN A 129 7.48 19.21 -5.50
CA ASN A 129 8.19 19.20 -6.78
C ASN A 129 8.75 20.58 -7.13
N LYS A 130 7.98 21.62 -6.88
CA LYS A 130 8.41 22.99 -7.11
C LYS A 130 9.64 23.35 -6.25
N ASN A 131 9.60 22.98 -4.97
CA ASN A 131 10.72 23.25 -4.07
C ASN A 131 11.97 22.47 -4.45
N ARG A 132 11.82 21.27 -4.94
CA ARG A 132 12.94 20.47 -5.44
C ARG A 132 13.60 21.11 -6.66
N GLU A 133 12.80 21.63 -7.58
CA GLU A 133 13.32 22.31 -8.78
C GLU A 133 14.06 23.58 -8.41
N ASP A 134 13.57 24.33 -7.43
CA ASP A 134 14.18 25.56 -6.98
C ASP A 134 15.52 25.34 -6.26
N GLN A 135 15.82 24.11 -5.85
CA GLN A 135 17.07 23.76 -5.17
C GLN A 135 18.19 23.28 -6.11
N ILE A 136 17.92 23.19 -7.39
CA ILE A 136 18.90 22.74 -8.38
C ILE A 136 19.75 23.89 -8.90
#